data_4006bbf9cb2eab3f9143b72c48485d95
#
_entry.id   4006bbf9cb2eab3f9143b72c48485d95
#
_cell.length_a   1.000
_cell.length_b   1.000
_cell.length_c   1.000
_cell.angle_alpha   90.00
_cell.angle_beta   90.00
_cell.angle_gamma   90.00
#
_symmetry.space_group_name_H-M   'P 1'
#
loop_
_entity.id
_entity.type
_entity.pdbx_description
1 polymer ?
#
loop_
_entity_poly.entity_id
_entity_poly.type
_entity_poly.pdbx_seq_one_letter_code
_entity_poly.pdbx_strand_id
1 'polypeptide(L)'
;MAETVLDMFIDAILEHGVPYRVRGDRGGENRDVSILMILLRGLNRVSFMWGPSVFNTRIERLWVEVGKQFVRRWRAFFIRLERCHLLERKNPHHRWLLHYLFLDMINEDCQSFCEEWNAHPISGVGGGRSPNVSNYLIIASS
;
A
#
# COMPACT_ATOMS: atom_id res chain seq x y z
N MET A 1 12.84 9.50 -3.28
CA MET A 1 11.98 8.65 -2.44
C MET A 1 10.97 9.47 -1.63
N ALA A 2 11.36 10.51 -0.88
CA ALA A 2 10.39 11.35 -0.15
C ALA A 2 9.36 12.03 -1.06
N GLU A 3 9.80 12.56 -2.18
CA GLU A 3 8.97 13.17 -3.22
C GLU A 3 7.91 12.19 -3.76
N THR A 4 8.28 10.94 -3.98
CA THR A 4 7.36 9.89 -4.44
C THR A 4 6.24 9.59 -3.45
N VAL A 5 6.51 9.61 -2.13
CA VAL A 5 5.50 9.35 -1.10
C VAL A 5 4.50 10.50 -1.02
N LEU A 6 4.99 11.74 -1.14
CA LEU A 6 4.13 12.93 -1.16
C LEU A 6 3.21 12.92 -2.39
N ASP A 7 3.74 12.61 -3.59
CA ASP A 7 2.97 12.55 -4.83
C ASP A 7 1.85 11.50 -4.73
N MET A 8 2.18 10.29 -4.29
CA MET A 8 1.19 9.22 -4.06
C MET A 8 0.12 9.63 -3.03
N PHE A 9 0.51 10.40 -2.02
CA PHE A 9 -0.43 10.90 -1.03
C PHE A 9 -1.34 11.98 -1.60
N ILE A 10 -0.82 12.87 -2.46
CA ILE A 10 -1.60 13.88 -3.16
C ILE A 10 -2.63 13.22 -4.08
N ASP A 11 -2.21 12.23 -4.87
CA ASP A 11 -3.10 11.47 -5.75
C ASP A 11 -4.23 10.80 -4.96
N ALA A 12 -3.91 10.19 -3.82
CA ALA A 12 -4.90 9.60 -2.93
C ALA A 12 -5.89 10.64 -2.35
N ILE A 13 -5.42 11.85 -2.03
CA ILE A 13 -6.28 12.95 -1.58
C ILE A 13 -7.23 13.42 -2.69
N LEU A 14 -6.74 13.50 -3.91
CA LEU A 14 -7.53 13.93 -5.07
C LEU A 14 -8.65 12.92 -5.38
N GLU A 15 -8.36 11.63 -5.22
CA GLU A 15 -9.32 10.56 -5.48
C GLU A 15 -10.31 10.34 -4.32
N HIS A 16 -9.83 10.34 -3.07
CA HIS A 16 -10.61 9.90 -1.90
C HIS A 16 -10.94 11.03 -0.91
N GLY A 17 -10.43 12.23 -1.15
CA GLY A 17 -10.56 13.36 -0.24
C GLY A 17 -9.51 13.38 0.87
N VAL A 18 -9.42 14.52 1.56
CA VAL A 18 -8.45 14.73 2.64
C VAL A 18 -8.81 13.90 3.86
N PRO A 19 -7.94 12.98 4.34
CA PRO A 19 -8.22 12.17 5.50
C PRO A 19 -8.27 13.03 6.77
N TYR A 20 -9.05 12.60 7.75
CA TYR A 20 -9.15 13.32 9.04
C TYR A 20 -7.83 13.28 9.81
N ARG A 21 -7.16 12.12 9.80
CA ARG A 21 -5.86 11.90 10.44
C ARG A 21 -5.01 10.95 9.62
N VAL A 22 -3.71 11.21 9.64
CA VAL A 22 -2.68 10.33 9.08
C VAL A 22 -1.74 9.93 10.20
N ARG A 23 -1.29 8.69 10.17
CA ARG A 23 -0.25 8.20 11.07
C ARG A 23 0.93 7.74 10.23
N GLY A 24 2.12 8.20 10.59
CA GLY A 24 3.38 7.75 10.00
C GLY A 24 4.44 7.52 11.08
N ASP A 25 5.48 6.80 10.73
CA ASP A 25 6.67 6.73 11.54
C ASP A 25 7.56 7.98 11.32
N ARG A 26 8.71 8.02 12.02
CA ARG A 26 9.63 9.17 11.94
C ARG A 26 10.56 9.12 10.72
N GLY A 27 10.16 8.44 9.65
CA GLY A 27 10.86 8.47 8.37
C GLY A 27 10.85 9.88 7.75
N GLY A 28 11.95 10.25 7.10
CA GLY A 28 12.09 11.56 6.46
C GLY A 28 11.06 11.79 5.34
N GLU A 29 10.62 10.73 4.70
CA GLU A 29 9.61 10.72 3.65
C GLU A 29 8.22 11.15 4.16
N ASN A 30 7.92 10.94 5.43
CA ASN A 30 6.64 11.33 6.04
C ASN A 30 6.58 12.80 6.46
N ARG A 31 7.71 13.51 6.41
CA ARG A 31 7.79 14.92 6.84
C ARG A 31 6.90 15.82 5.97
N ASP A 32 7.01 15.69 4.65
CA ASP A 32 6.29 16.55 3.72
C ASP A 32 4.79 16.24 3.74
N VAL A 33 4.43 14.98 3.90
CA VAL A 33 3.04 14.57 4.14
C VAL A 33 2.49 15.17 5.43
N SER A 34 3.27 15.21 6.51
CA SER A 34 2.85 15.82 7.78
C SER A 34 2.61 17.33 7.64
N ILE A 35 3.48 18.02 6.90
CA ILE A 35 3.33 19.44 6.61
C ILE A 35 2.05 19.69 5.79
N LEU A 36 1.84 18.91 4.73
CA LEU A 36 0.65 19.00 3.91
C LEU A 36 -0.63 18.78 4.72
N MET A 37 -0.66 17.78 5.59
CA MET A 37 -1.80 17.53 6.47
C MET A 37 -2.09 18.70 7.45
N ILE A 38 -1.05 19.35 7.97
CA ILE A 38 -1.21 20.54 8.81
C ILE A 38 -1.77 21.72 8.00
N LEU A 39 -1.29 21.91 6.78
CA LEU A 39 -1.78 22.96 5.89
C LEU A 39 -3.26 22.76 5.52
N LEU A 40 -3.65 21.53 5.19
CA LEU A 40 -5.01 21.22 4.76
C LEU A 40 -6.04 21.19 5.90
N ARG A 41 -5.63 20.78 7.11
CA ARG A 41 -6.54 20.61 8.25
C ARG A 41 -6.42 21.71 9.30
N GLY A 42 -5.38 22.52 9.23
CA GLY A 42 -5.08 23.59 10.18
C GLY A 42 -4.22 23.13 11.37
N LEU A 43 -3.63 24.12 12.04
CA LEU A 43 -2.82 23.92 13.24
C LEU A 43 -3.67 23.38 14.40
N ASN A 44 -3.05 22.63 15.29
CA ASN A 44 -3.65 22.08 16.52
C ASN A 44 -4.79 21.07 16.33
N ARG A 45 -4.96 20.53 15.13
CA ARG A 45 -5.97 19.49 14.82
C ARG A 45 -5.49 18.05 15.01
N VAL A 46 -4.20 17.87 15.37
CA VAL A 46 -3.56 16.54 15.46
C VAL A 46 -3.83 15.71 14.19
N SER A 47 -3.75 16.38 13.04
CA SER A 47 -4.04 15.77 11.73
C SER A 47 -2.96 14.79 11.28
N PHE A 48 -1.74 14.90 11.82
CA PHE A 48 -0.68 13.93 11.63
C PHE A 48 -0.17 13.42 13.00
N MET A 49 -0.08 12.10 13.12
CA MET A 49 0.39 11.45 14.34
C MET A 49 1.71 10.72 14.06
N TRP A 50 2.76 11.18 14.71
CA TRP A 50 4.05 10.49 14.70
C TRP A 50 4.04 9.33 15.69
N GLY A 51 4.54 8.18 15.29
CA GLY A 51 4.67 7.03 16.17
C GLY A 51 5.82 6.11 15.76
N PRO A 52 6.33 5.27 16.68
CA PRO A 52 7.23 4.19 16.30
C PRO A 52 6.54 3.25 15.31
N SER A 53 7.31 2.73 14.34
CA SER A 53 6.83 1.75 13.34
C SER A 53 6.17 0.52 13.98
N VAL A 54 6.64 0.10 15.15
CA VAL A 54 6.12 -1.05 15.92
C VAL A 54 4.62 -0.95 16.23
N PHE A 55 4.04 0.25 16.21
CA PHE A 55 2.61 0.46 16.44
C PHE A 55 1.78 0.56 15.15
N ASN A 56 2.40 0.35 13.98
CA ASN A 56 1.73 0.35 12.69
C ASN A 56 1.10 -1.02 12.37
N THR A 57 0.52 -1.67 13.36
CA THR A 57 -0.02 -3.05 13.28
C THR A 57 -1.02 -3.26 12.15
N ARG A 58 -1.73 -2.22 11.73
CA ARG A 58 -2.68 -2.31 10.61
C ARG A 58 -1.98 -2.49 9.26
N ILE A 59 -0.92 -1.71 9.01
CA ILE A 59 -0.17 -1.82 7.77
C ILE A 59 0.65 -3.12 7.75
N GLU A 60 1.22 -3.52 8.90
CA GLU A 60 1.92 -4.81 9.01
C GLU A 60 0.98 -5.98 8.70
N ARG A 61 -0.25 -5.95 9.22
CA ARG A 61 -1.27 -6.94 8.90
C ARG A 61 -1.65 -6.92 7.42
N LEU A 62 -1.80 -5.75 6.82
CA LEU A 62 -2.03 -5.61 5.38
C LEU A 62 -0.92 -6.29 4.59
N TRP A 63 0.36 -6.04 4.91
CA TRP A 63 1.48 -6.67 4.22
C TRP A 63 1.52 -8.19 4.38
N VAL A 64 1.10 -8.71 5.54
CA VAL A 64 0.95 -10.16 5.72
C VAL A 64 -0.12 -10.73 4.79
N GLU A 65 -1.26 -10.06 4.65
CA GLU A 65 -2.33 -10.52 3.76
C GLU A 65 -1.99 -10.35 2.28
N VAL A 66 -1.36 -9.24 1.88
CA VAL A 66 -0.76 -9.06 0.54
C VAL A 66 0.18 -10.22 0.23
N GLY A 67 1.06 -10.56 1.17
CA GLY A 67 1.98 -11.69 1.03
C GLY A 67 1.28 -13.02 0.83
N LYS A 68 0.21 -13.28 1.58
CA LYS A 68 -0.51 -14.55 1.54
C LYS A 68 -1.42 -14.68 0.32
N GLN A 69 -2.21 -13.67 0.03
CA GLN A 69 -3.31 -13.75 -0.92
C GLN A 69 -2.85 -13.38 -2.34
N PHE A 70 -1.95 -12.41 -2.45
CA PHE A 70 -1.49 -11.90 -3.74
C PHE A 70 -0.09 -12.39 -4.13
N VAL A 71 0.94 -12.05 -3.35
CA VAL A 71 2.35 -12.28 -3.74
C VAL A 71 2.68 -13.77 -3.89
N ARG A 72 2.17 -14.65 -3.03
CA ARG A 72 2.48 -16.08 -3.07
C ARG A 72 2.07 -16.77 -4.37
N ARG A 73 0.90 -16.41 -4.91
CA ARG A 73 0.40 -16.99 -6.18
C ARG A 73 1.33 -16.66 -7.33
N TRP A 74 1.62 -15.38 -7.50
CA TRP A 74 2.50 -14.90 -8.57
C TRP A 74 3.93 -15.39 -8.40
N ARG A 75 4.45 -15.38 -7.19
CA ARG A 75 5.78 -15.94 -6.90
C ARG A 75 5.87 -17.44 -7.25
N ALA A 76 4.90 -18.24 -6.86
CA ALA A 76 4.86 -19.67 -7.17
C ALA A 76 4.77 -19.90 -8.68
N PHE A 77 3.96 -19.12 -9.38
CA PHE A 77 3.83 -19.15 -10.82
C PHE A 77 5.16 -18.86 -11.53
N PHE A 78 5.85 -17.77 -11.18
CA PHE A 78 7.12 -17.42 -11.78
C PHE A 78 8.24 -18.41 -11.45
N ILE A 79 8.27 -18.96 -10.23
CA ILE A 79 9.21 -20.04 -9.87
C ILE A 79 8.95 -21.28 -10.74
N ARG A 80 7.69 -21.60 -11.03
CA ARG A 80 7.36 -22.71 -11.94
C ARG A 80 7.85 -22.43 -13.36
N LEU A 81 7.70 -21.21 -13.87
CA LEU A 81 8.23 -20.84 -15.19
C LEU A 81 9.75 -20.99 -15.25
N GLU A 82 10.46 -20.61 -14.19
CA GLU A 82 11.92 -20.81 -14.10
C GLU A 82 12.31 -22.29 -14.15
N ARG A 83 11.61 -23.12 -13.39
CA ARG A 83 11.95 -24.54 -13.27
C ARG A 83 11.56 -25.37 -14.50
N CYS A 84 10.41 -25.08 -15.09
CA CYS A 84 9.82 -25.92 -16.13
C CYS A 84 9.96 -25.36 -17.54
N HIS A 85 10.19 -24.04 -17.67
CA HIS A 85 10.15 -23.34 -18.96
C HIS A 85 11.39 -22.47 -19.21
N LEU A 86 12.50 -22.74 -18.52
CA LEU A 86 13.80 -22.09 -18.74
C LEU A 86 13.75 -20.56 -18.64
N LEU A 87 12.88 -20.03 -17.80
CA LEU A 87 12.83 -18.59 -17.54
C LEU A 87 14.10 -18.14 -16.80
N GLU A 88 14.83 -17.20 -17.37
CA GLU A 88 16.02 -16.61 -16.78
C GLU A 88 15.71 -15.19 -16.25
N ARG A 89 15.73 -15.00 -14.93
CA ARG A 89 15.43 -13.69 -14.30
C ARG A 89 16.36 -12.58 -14.74
N LYS A 90 17.62 -12.89 -15.06
CA LYS A 90 18.63 -11.89 -15.44
C LYS A 90 18.54 -11.51 -16.91
N ASN A 91 17.86 -12.29 -17.73
CA ASN A 91 17.71 -12.03 -19.15
C ASN A 91 16.71 -10.86 -19.37
N PRO A 92 17.12 -9.73 -19.98
CA PRO A 92 16.24 -8.58 -20.18
C PRO A 92 15.07 -8.88 -21.12
N HIS A 93 15.25 -9.78 -22.11
CA HIS A 93 14.18 -10.17 -23.02
C HIS A 93 13.12 -11.00 -22.32
N HIS A 94 13.53 -11.93 -21.42
CA HIS A 94 12.59 -12.69 -20.62
C HIS A 94 11.80 -11.77 -19.67
N ARG A 95 12.45 -10.78 -19.04
CA ARG A 95 11.75 -9.79 -18.20
C ARG A 95 10.76 -8.95 -19.00
N TRP A 96 11.16 -8.49 -20.17
CA TRP A 96 10.26 -7.76 -21.06
C TRP A 96 9.03 -8.60 -21.42
N LEU A 97 9.25 -9.87 -21.81
CA LEU A 97 8.18 -10.80 -22.15
C LEU A 97 7.23 -11.04 -20.97
N LEU A 98 7.77 -11.19 -19.74
CA LEU A 98 6.95 -11.33 -18.54
C LEU A 98 6.08 -10.09 -18.29
N HIS A 99 6.64 -8.91 -18.43
CA HIS A 99 5.85 -7.68 -18.31
C HIS A 99 4.76 -7.61 -19.38
N TYR A 100 5.11 -7.91 -20.61
CA TYR A 100 4.15 -7.87 -21.71
C TYR A 100 2.99 -8.87 -21.54
N LEU A 101 3.27 -10.06 -21.05
CA LEU A 101 2.25 -11.12 -20.92
C LEU A 101 1.44 -11.06 -19.63
N PHE A 102 2.03 -10.59 -18.53
CA PHE A 102 1.44 -10.78 -17.20
C PHE A 102 1.20 -9.49 -16.41
N LEU A 103 1.72 -8.35 -16.85
CA LEU A 103 1.59 -7.12 -16.06
C LEU A 103 0.12 -6.71 -15.87
N ASP A 104 -0.67 -6.78 -16.92
CA ASP A 104 -2.10 -6.43 -16.85
C ASP A 104 -2.85 -7.37 -15.91
N MET A 105 -2.60 -8.67 -16.01
CA MET A 105 -3.20 -9.68 -15.11
C MET A 105 -2.79 -9.46 -13.65
N ILE A 106 -1.52 -9.08 -13.42
CA ILE A 106 -1.02 -8.75 -12.07
C ILE A 106 -1.74 -7.51 -11.53
N ASN A 107 -1.93 -6.49 -12.36
CA ASN A 107 -2.62 -5.26 -11.98
C ASN A 107 -4.10 -5.52 -11.69
N GLU A 108 -4.79 -6.33 -12.48
CA GLU A 108 -6.18 -6.73 -12.24
C GLU A 108 -6.33 -7.51 -10.92
N ASP A 109 -5.45 -8.49 -10.67
CA ASP A 109 -5.43 -9.23 -9.40
C ASP A 109 -5.13 -8.30 -8.21
N CYS A 110 -4.23 -7.31 -8.39
CA CYS A 110 -3.92 -6.32 -7.36
C CYS A 110 -5.13 -5.43 -7.06
N GLN A 111 -5.82 -4.96 -8.10
CA GLN A 111 -7.03 -4.16 -7.97
C GLN A 111 -8.12 -4.93 -7.23
N SER A 112 -8.37 -6.17 -7.62
CA SER A 112 -9.34 -7.06 -6.96
C SER A 112 -9.01 -7.26 -5.48
N PHE A 113 -7.73 -7.48 -5.16
CA PHE A 113 -7.28 -7.57 -3.77
C PHE A 113 -7.55 -6.27 -2.99
N CYS A 114 -7.27 -5.11 -3.58
CA CYS A 114 -7.53 -3.81 -2.95
C CYS A 114 -9.02 -3.60 -2.66
N GLU A 115 -9.89 -3.95 -3.58
CA GLU A 115 -11.35 -3.83 -3.44
C GLU A 115 -11.86 -4.75 -2.32
N GLU A 116 -11.46 -6.01 -2.33
CA GLU A 116 -11.81 -6.97 -1.28
C GLU A 116 -11.30 -6.54 0.09
N TRP A 117 -10.04 -6.11 0.18
CA TRP A 117 -9.46 -5.62 1.43
C TRP A 117 -10.18 -4.39 1.96
N ASN A 118 -10.47 -3.42 1.10
CA ASN A 118 -11.14 -2.19 1.49
C ASN A 118 -12.60 -2.40 1.92
N ALA A 119 -13.23 -3.45 1.41
CA ALA A 119 -14.59 -3.85 1.82
C ALA A 119 -14.61 -4.73 3.08
N HIS A 120 -13.49 -5.40 3.42
CA HIS A 120 -13.45 -6.38 4.50
C HIS A 120 -13.47 -5.72 5.89
N PRO A 121 -14.33 -6.16 6.83
CA PRO A 121 -14.35 -5.61 8.18
C PRO A 121 -13.06 -5.90 8.95
N ILE A 122 -12.44 -4.86 9.51
CA ILE A 122 -11.24 -5.00 10.33
C ILE A 122 -11.64 -5.33 11.77
N SER A 123 -11.26 -6.50 12.26
CA SER A 123 -11.46 -6.91 13.64
C SER A 123 -10.57 -6.11 14.60
N GLY A 124 -11.08 -5.77 15.79
CA GLY A 124 -10.34 -5.07 16.85
C GLY A 124 -10.84 -3.65 17.12
N VAL A 125 -9.94 -2.73 17.43
CA VAL A 125 -10.23 -1.35 17.91
C VAL A 125 -11.10 -0.51 16.94
N GLY A 126 -11.29 -0.96 15.71
CA GLY A 126 -12.13 -0.30 14.71
C GLY A 126 -13.63 -0.66 14.75
N GLY A 127 -14.08 -1.49 15.70
CA GLY A 127 -15.50 -1.83 15.81
C GLY A 127 -16.08 -2.61 14.64
N GLY A 128 -15.28 -3.41 13.91
CA GLY A 128 -15.73 -4.19 12.76
C GLY A 128 -15.98 -3.38 11.48
N ARG A 129 -15.50 -2.16 11.40
CA ARG A 129 -15.63 -1.32 10.21
C ARG A 129 -14.57 -1.66 9.16
N SER A 130 -14.96 -1.63 7.90
CA SER A 130 -14.02 -1.77 6.78
C SER A 130 -13.17 -0.50 6.60
N PRO A 131 -12.02 -0.57 5.88
CA PRO A 131 -11.24 0.61 5.51
C PRO A 131 -12.06 1.69 4.81
N ASN A 132 -12.95 1.31 3.89
CA ASN A 132 -13.84 2.23 3.19
C ASN A 132 -14.73 3.06 4.13
N VAL A 133 -15.12 2.48 5.26
CA VAL A 133 -15.97 3.17 6.26
C VAL A 133 -15.15 3.93 7.29
N SER A 134 -13.90 3.56 7.49
CA SER A 134 -13.06 4.10 8.57
C SER A 134 -12.36 5.42 8.21
N ASN A 135 -12.25 5.78 6.92
CA ASN A 135 -11.53 6.97 6.41
C ASN A 135 -10.12 7.14 7.01
N TYR A 136 -9.41 6.04 7.27
CA TYR A 136 -8.04 6.08 7.76
C TYR A 136 -7.06 5.80 6.63
N LEU A 137 -6.24 6.78 6.30
CA LEU A 137 -5.09 6.58 5.43
C LEU A 137 -3.89 6.21 6.30
N ILE A 138 -3.30 5.05 6.05
CA ILE A 138 -2.05 4.62 6.66
C ILE A 138 -0.98 4.71 5.60
N ILE A 139 0.02 5.57 5.82
CA ILE A 139 1.18 5.67 4.95
C ILE A 139 2.20 4.66 5.46
N ALA A 140 2.55 3.72 4.60
CA ALA A 140 3.64 2.80 4.86
C ALA A 140 4.96 3.49 4.53
N SER A 141 5.89 3.48 5.46
CA SER A 141 7.30 3.71 5.17
C SER A 141 7.90 2.44 4.57
N SER A 142 8.54 2.57 3.45
CA SER A 142 9.36 1.53 2.81
C SER A 142 10.73 1.43 3.45
#